data_cbb33723d2e6dd2005bb605e5fa766ae
#
_entry.id   cbb33723d2e6dd2005bb605e5fa766ae
#
_cell.length_a   1.000
_cell.length_b   1.000
_cell.length_c   1.000
_cell.angle_alpha   90.00
_cell.angle_beta   90.00
_cell.angle_gamma   90.00
#
_symmetry.space_group_name_H-M   'P 1'
#
loop_
_entity.id
_entity.type
_entity.pdbx_description
1 polymer ?
#
loop_
_entity_poly.entity_id
_entity_poly.type
_entity_poly.pdbx_seq_one_letter_code
_entity_poly.pdbx_strand_id
1 'polypeptide(L)'
;ERSRGLGDVYKRQVIERERFQELTQQLETAHLICPGQKICSHVFPTTSEIRLVLQQLMDCPPERKLYKLYLEGKALELLSLFCQEAAGKQGDKGISREDARCLQQARELIDKNFLHPLTLSQIARQCFLSETKLKHGFKACFNCTVYDYIVEKRMELAYRLLQKGRYKVKDVAWMVGYSNTSHFIEAFRKRYGVTPGEL
;
A
#
# COMPACT_ATOMS: atom_id res chain seq x y z
N GLU A 1 14.18 2.29 33.87
CA GLU A 1 14.68 1.93 32.51
C GLU A 1 13.51 1.81 31.58
N ARG A 2 13.39 2.75 30.67
CA ARG A 2 12.30 2.79 29.68
C ARG A 2 12.60 1.77 28.60
N SER A 3 11.72 0.79 28.43
CA SER A 3 11.73 -0.14 27.32
C SER A 3 11.72 0.65 26.00
N ARG A 4 12.84 0.66 25.29
CA ARG A 4 12.90 1.12 23.92
C ARG A 4 12.10 0.14 23.08
N GLY A 5 10.93 0.58 22.62
CA GLY A 5 10.01 -0.26 21.91
C GLY A 5 10.59 -0.74 20.57
N LEU A 6 10.10 -1.87 20.10
CA LEU A 6 10.44 -2.51 18.82
C LEU A 6 10.45 -1.54 17.62
N GLY A 7 9.71 -0.43 17.71
CA GLY A 7 9.64 0.61 16.68
C GLY A 7 10.93 1.35 16.36
N ASP A 8 11.90 1.41 17.30
CA ASP A 8 13.15 2.12 17.07
C ASP A 8 14.20 1.28 16.31
N VAL A 9 14.09 -0.05 16.38
CA VAL A 9 14.96 -0.97 15.64
C VAL A 9 14.62 -0.94 14.15
N TYR A 10 13.35 -0.80 13.79
CA TYR A 10 12.91 -0.76 12.39
C TYR A 10 13.21 0.57 11.68
N LYS A 11 13.34 1.66 12.40
CA LYS A 11 13.64 2.99 11.80
C LYS A 11 15.07 3.12 11.25
N ARG A 12 15.98 2.22 11.58
CA ARG A 12 17.38 2.26 11.14
C ARG A 12 17.75 1.31 10.00
N GLN A 13 16.82 0.51 9.52
CA GLN A 13 17.05 -0.35 8.36
C GLN A 13 16.67 0.39 7.08
N VAL A 14 17.53 1.29 6.64
CA VAL A 14 17.45 1.87 5.29
C VAL A 14 18.15 0.89 4.35
N ILE A 15 17.37 0.08 3.63
CA ILE A 15 17.86 -0.56 2.40
C ILE A 15 18.20 0.60 1.47
N GLU A 16 19.41 0.66 0.96
CA GLU A 16 19.82 1.70 0.01
C GLU A 16 18.82 1.77 -1.13
N ARG A 17 18.39 2.99 -1.47
CA ARG A 17 17.28 3.25 -2.39
C ARG A 17 17.45 2.54 -3.74
N GLU A 18 18.70 2.48 -4.22
CA GLU A 18 19.06 1.82 -5.48
C GLU A 18 18.84 0.30 -5.39
N ARG A 19 19.28 -0.31 -4.28
CA ARG A 19 19.12 -1.76 -4.04
C ARG A 19 17.65 -2.14 -3.86
N PHE A 20 16.86 -1.27 -3.22
CA PHE A 20 15.42 -1.47 -3.11
C PHE A 20 14.73 -1.37 -4.47
N GLN A 21 15.16 -0.46 -5.33
CA GLN A 21 14.64 -0.33 -6.70
C GLN A 21 14.96 -1.56 -7.56
N GLU A 22 16.19 -2.07 -7.49
CA GLU A 22 16.60 -3.30 -8.20
C GLU A 22 15.76 -4.51 -7.75
N LEU A 23 15.58 -4.69 -6.44
CA LEU A 23 14.75 -5.77 -5.88
C LEU A 23 13.29 -5.62 -6.30
N THR A 24 12.74 -4.40 -6.26
CA THR A 24 11.38 -4.12 -6.69
C THR A 24 11.21 -4.45 -8.17
N GLN A 25 12.16 -4.09 -9.02
CA GLN A 25 12.14 -4.38 -10.44
C GLN A 25 12.22 -5.90 -10.72
N GLN A 26 13.02 -6.64 -9.96
CA GLN A 26 13.07 -8.10 -10.06
C GLN A 26 11.74 -8.74 -9.65
N LEU A 27 11.10 -8.26 -8.59
CA LEU A 27 9.78 -8.73 -8.12
C LEU A 27 8.67 -8.38 -9.11
N GLU A 28 8.72 -7.22 -9.74
CA GLU A 28 7.82 -6.82 -10.84
C GLU A 28 8.00 -7.71 -12.06
N THR A 29 9.24 -8.00 -12.46
CA THR A 29 9.56 -8.91 -13.57
C THR A 29 9.10 -10.33 -13.28
N ALA A 30 9.18 -10.78 -12.03
CA ALA A 30 8.65 -12.06 -11.58
C ALA A 30 7.11 -12.07 -11.42
N HIS A 31 6.43 -10.96 -11.70
CA HIS A 31 4.98 -10.77 -11.48
C HIS A 31 4.50 -10.99 -10.03
N LEU A 32 5.39 -10.88 -9.07
CA LEU A 32 5.08 -11.04 -7.64
C LEU A 32 4.49 -9.79 -7.02
N ILE A 33 4.78 -8.62 -7.60
CA ILE A 33 4.19 -7.33 -7.24
C ILE A 33 3.74 -6.60 -8.50
N CYS A 34 2.64 -5.86 -8.39
CA CYS A 34 2.21 -4.99 -9.49
C CYS A 34 3.06 -3.71 -9.53
N PRO A 35 3.50 -3.24 -10.72
CA PRO A 35 4.24 -1.99 -10.85
C PRO A 35 3.53 -0.83 -10.17
N GLY A 36 4.26 -0.06 -9.37
CA GLY A 36 3.72 1.09 -8.65
C GLY A 36 2.80 0.75 -7.46
N GLN A 37 2.72 -0.50 -7.04
CA GLN A 37 2.07 -0.86 -5.80
C GLN A 37 2.93 -0.32 -4.65
N LYS A 38 2.44 0.74 -3.95
CA LYS A 38 2.95 1.04 -2.62
C LYS A 38 2.76 -0.23 -1.81
N ILE A 39 3.79 -0.65 -1.07
CA ILE A 39 3.68 -1.74 -0.10
C ILE A 39 2.58 -1.29 0.87
N CYS A 40 1.34 -1.65 0.56
CA CYS A 40 0.23 -1.43 1.47
C CYS A 40 0.48 -2.32 2.68
N SER A 41 0.20 -1.82 3.87
CA SER A 41 0.26 -2.59 5.09
C SER A 41 -0.76 -3.74 5.02
N HIS A 42 -0.33 -4.86 4.46
CA HIS A 42 -1.12 -6.07 4.49
C HIS A 42 -0.89 -6.76 5.83
N VAL A 43 -1.96 -6.97 6.57
CA VAL A 43 -1.92 -7.88 7.71
C VAL A 43 -2.01 -9.30 7.16
N PHE A 44 -0.89 -9.97 7.07
CA PHE A 44 -0.85 -11.40 6.76
C PHE A 44 -0.81 -12.20 8.06
N PRO A 45 -1.47 -13.35 8.13
CA PRO A 45 -1.22 -14.30 9.22
C PRO A 45 0.26 -14.70 9.17
N THR A 46 0.94 -14.56 10.28
CA THR A 46 2.36 -14.90 10.39
C THR A 46 2.51 -16.42 10.28
N THR A 47 3.09 -16.90 9.20
CA THR A 47 3.41 -18.33 9.03
C THR A 47 4.48 -18.75 10.03
N SER A 48 4.62 -20.06 10.24
CA SER A 48 5.70 -20.63 11.09
C SER A 48 7.10 -20.23 10.61
N GLU A 49 7.29 -20.16 9.29
CA GLU A 49 8.55 -19.77 8.66
C GLU A 49 8.89 -18.30 8.92
N ILE A 50 7.93 -17.39 8.67
CA ILE A 50 8.09 -15.96 8.97
C ILE A 50 8.40 -15.76 10.46
N ARG A 51 7.71 -16.48 11.35
CA ARG A 51 7.92 -16.40 12.78
C ARG A 51 9.34 -16.83 13.17
N LEU A 52 9.85 -17.90 12.56
CA LEU A 52 11.19 -18.39 12.79
C LEU A 52 12.26 -17.36 12.38
N VAL A 53 12.11 -16.74 11.21
CA VAL A 53 13.04 -15.70 10.74
C VAL A 53 13.00 -14.48 11.65
N LEU A 54 11.81 -14.06 12.10
CA LEU A 54 11.67 -12.95 13.05
C LEU A 54 12.34 -13.27 14.38
N GLN A 55 12.18 -14.50 14.89
CA GLN A 55 12.84 -14.95 16.12
C GLN A 55 14.36 -14.91 15.98
N GLN A 56 14.91 -15.42 14.87
CA GLN A 56 16.35 -15.38 14.58
C GLN A 56 16.90 -13.95 14.51
N LEU A 57 16.10 -12.98 14.01
CA LEU A 57 16.47 -11.57 14.00
C LEU A 57 16.49 -10.98 15.42
N MET A 58 15.53 -11.35 16.27
CA MET A 58 15.44 -10.87 17.64
C MET A 58 16.55 -11.44 18.52
N ASP A 59 16.94 -12.69 18.29
CA ASP A 59 17.98 -13.39 19.06
C ASP A 59 19.40 -13.08 18.59
N CYS A 60 19.56 -12.31 17.51
CA CYS A 60 20.89 -12.01 16.96
C CYS A 60 21.58 -10.87 17.72
N PRO A 61 22.71 -11.11 18.37
CA PRO A 61 23.44 -10.08 19.09
C PRO A 61 24.05 -9.04 18.13
N PRO A 62 23.98 -7.74 18.46
CA PRO A 62 24.49 -6.67 17.58
C PRO A 62 26.03 -6.68 17.44
N GLU A 63 26.76 -7.35 18.32
CA GLU A 63 28.23 -7.49 18.27
C GLU A 63 28.69 -8.59 17.31
N ARG A 64 27.76 -9.33 16.71
CA ARG A 64 28.09 -10.41 15.77
C ARG A 64 28.92 -9.88 14.60
N LYS A 65 30.03 -10.55 14.27
CA LYS A 65 30.77 -10.25 13.04
C LYS A 65 29.85 -10.36 11.83
N LEU A 66 29.96 -9.39 10.93
CA LEU A 66 29.10 -9.29 9.74
C LEU A 66 27.60 -9.11 10.04
N TYR A 67 27.27 -8.48 11.17
CA TYR A 67 25.88 -8.24 11.60
C TYR A 67 25.01 -7.61 10.50
N LYS A 68 25.54 -6.60 9.80
CA LYS A 68 24.83 -5.94 8.69
C LYS A 68 24.47 -6.93 7.58
N LEU A 69 25.42 -7.74 7.14
CA LEU A 69 25.21 -8.75 6.10
C LEU A 69 24.17 -9.80 6.53
N TYR A 70 24.21 -10.20 7.81
CA TYR A 70 23.21 -11.08 8.37
C TYR A 70 21.80 -10.48 8.32
N LEU A 71 21.65 -9.20 8.72
CA LEU A 71 20.37 -8.49 8.67
C LEU A 71 19.85 -8.36 7.23
N GLU A 72 20.73 -8.03 6.28
CA GLU A 72 20.36 -7.97 4.85
C GLU A 72 19.84 -9.33 4.36
N GLY A 73 20.55 -10.41 4.65
CA GLY A 73 20.15 -11.77 4.29
C GLY A 73 18.78 -12.13 4.88
N LYS A 74 18.54 -11.81 6.16
CA LYS A 74 17.26 -12.05 6.81
C LYS A 74 16.14 -11.17 6.28
N ALA A 75 16.42 -9.94 5.89
CA ALA A 75 15.44 -9.06 5.25
C ALA A 75 15.03 -9.61 3.87
N LEU A 76 15.97 -10.14 3.08
CA LEU A 76 15.69 -10.78 1.79
C LEU A 76 14.89 -12.07 1.97
N GLU A 77 15.21 -12.88 2.97
CA GLU A 77 14.47 -14.10 3.31
C GLU A 77 13.01 -13.76 3.69
N LEU A 78 12.78 -12.77 4.56
CA LEU A 78 11.44 -12.29 4.89
C LEU A 78 10.69 -11.80 3.66
N LEU A 79 11.36 -11.01 2.80
CA LEU A 79 10.75 -10.50 1.58
C LEU A 79 10.32 -11.65 0.66
N SER A 80 11.18 -12.67 0.51
CA SER A 80 10.87 -13.87 -0.27
C SER A 80 9.64 -14.61 0.28
N LEU A 81 9.58 -14.83 1.59
CA LEU A 81 8.45 -15.49 2.23
C LEU A 81 7.15 -14.69 2.08
N PHE A 82 7.19 -13.37 2.23
CA PHE A 82 6.03 -12.52 2.00
C PHE A 82 5.57 -12.55 0.54
N CYS A 83 6.50 -12.56 -0.41
CA CYS A 83 6.17 -12.68 -1.83
C CYS A 83 5.54 -14.05 -2.17
N GLN A 84 6.02 -15.14 -1.58
CA GLN A 84 5.43 -16.48 -1.74
C GLN A 84 4.01 -16.53 -1.19
N GLU A 85 3.77 -15.98 0.00
CA GLU A 85 2.43 -15.87 0.58
C GLU A 85 1.48 -15.03 -0.28
N ALA A 86 1.98 -13.91 -0.79
CA ALA A 86 1.22 -13.04 -1.69
C ALA A 86 0.89 -13.77 -3.00
N ALA A 87 1.85 -14.48 -3.60
CA ALA A 87 1.66 -15.26 -4.82
C ALA A 87 0.73 -16.47 -4.62
N GLY A 88 0.86 -17.18 -3.49
CA GLY A 88 -0.01 -18.31 -3.16
C GLY A 88 -1.48 -17.90 -3.01
N LYS A 89 -1.75 -16.71 -2.52
CA LYS A 89 -3.12 -16.16 -2.45
C LYS A 89 -3.64 -15.64 -3.80
N GLN A 90 -2.75 -15.30 -4.74
CA GLN A 90 -3.15 -14.94 -6.10
C GLN A 90 -3.55 -16.16 -6.93
N GLY A 91 -2.95 -17.33 -6.71
CA GLY A 91 -3.27 -18.58 -7.42
C GLY A 91 -4.70 -19.08 -7.19
N ASP A 92 -5.32 -18.73 -6.07
CA ASP A 92 -6.66 -19.22 -5.68
C ASP A 92 -7.82 -18.29 -6.14
N LYS A 93 -7.53 -17.15 -6.78
CA LYS A 93 -8.56 -16.15 -7.13
C LYS A 93 -8.89 -16.01 -8.61
N GLY A 94 -8.39 -16.89 -9.46
CA GLY A 94 -8.84 -17.00 -10.86
C GLY A 94 -8.65 -15.75 -11.74
N ILE A 95 -7.74 -14.82 -11.37
CA ILE A 95 -7.47 -13.61 -12.16
C ILE A 95 -6.46 -13.97 -13.25
N SER A 96 -6.88 -13.87 -14.52
CA SER A 96 -5.98 -14.07 -15.65
C SER A 96 -4.92 -12.96 -15.74
N ARG A 97 -3.79 -13.23 -16.41
CA ARG A 97 -2.77 -12.19 -16.67
C ARG A 97 -3.35 -10.99 -17.43
N GLU A 98 -4.29 -11.23 -18.31
CA GLU A 98 -4.99 -10.20 -19.07
C GLU A 98 -5.88 -9.36 -18.14
N ASP A 99 -6.69 -10.01 -17.29
CA ASP A 99 -7.50 -9.30 -16.30
C ASP A 99 -6.62 -8.46 -15.34
N ALA A 100 -5.45 -8.97 -14.93
CA ALA A 100 -4.51 -8.22 -14.08
C ALA A 100 -3.99 -6.94 -14.77
N ARG A 101 -3.69 -7.01 -16.08
CA ARG A 101 -3.32 -5.83 -16.88
C ARG A 101 -4.47 -4.82 -16.97
N CYS A 102 -5.67 -5.30 -17.24
CA CYS A 102 -6.87 -4.45 -17.27
C CYS A 102 -7.15 -3.79 -15.92
N LEU A 103 -6.94 -4.50 -14.83
CA LEU A 103 -7.08 -3.95 -13.47
C LEU A 103 -6.03 -2.89 -13.15
N GLN A 104 -4.80 -3.06 -13.65
CA GLN A 104 -3.76 -2.04 -13.53
C GLN A 104 -4.13 -0.77 -14.32
N GLN A 105 -4.65 -0.93 -15.55
CA GLN A 105 -5.18 0.20 -16.34
C GLN A 105 -6.34 0.90 -15.62
N ALA A 106 -7.23 0.13 -14.97
CA ALA A 106 -8.31 0.70 -14.17
C ALA A 106 -7.78 1.57 -13.01
N ARG A 107 -6.74 1.12 -12.33
CA ARG A 107 -6.07 1.88 -11.28
C ARG A 107 -5.47 3.18 -11.81
N GLU A 108 -4.75 3.13 -12.93
CA GLU A 108 -4.17 4.33 -13.56
C GLU A 108 -5.25 5.33 -14.02
N LEU A 109 -6.37 4.81 -14.50
CA LEU A 109 -7.52 5.62 -14.88
C LEU A 109 -8.13 6.33 -13.66
N ILE A 110 -8.23 5.64 -12.52
CA ILE A 110 -8.69 6.22 -11.25
C ILE A 110 -7.68 7.27 -10.76
N ASP A 111 -6.38 7.00 -10.83
CA ASP A 111 -5.33 7.94 -10.41
C ASP A 111 -5.38 9.27 -11.19
N LYS A 112 -5.82 9.22 -12.44
CA LYS A 112 -6.01 10.43 -13.26
C LYS A 112 -7.32 11.17 -12.97
N ASN A 113 -8.33 10.47 -12.46
CA ASN A 113 -9.70 10.99 -12.37
C ASN A 113 -10.28 11.00 -10.94
N PHE A 114 -9.51 10.76 -9.88
CA PHE A 114 -10.03 10.58 -8.52
C PHE A 114 -10.76 11.80 -7.94
N LEU A 115 -10.53 13.01 -8.47
CA LEU A 115 -11.25 14.22 -8.07
C LEU A 115 -12.66 14.24 -8.66
N HIS A 116 -12.80 13.80 -9.91
CA HIS A 116 -14.06 13.63 -10.63
C HIS A 116 -14.21 12.18 -11.06
N PRO A 117 -14.52 11.27 -10.12
CA PRO A 117 -14.43 9.85 -10.37
C PRO A 117 -15.45 9.39 -11.41
N LEU A 118 -14.97 8.55 -12.31
CA LEU A 118 -15.81 7.82 -13.23
C LEU A 118 -16.67 6.81 -12.47
N THR A 119 -17.83 6.48 -13.01
CA THR A 119 -18.64 5.38 -12.47
C THR A 119 -17.95 4.03 -12.67
N LEU A 120 -18.31 3.03 -11.85
CA LEU A 120 -17.77 1.67 -12.01
C LEU A 120 -18.01 1.12 -13.42
N SER A 121 -19.18 1.37 -14.00
CA SER A 121 -19.50 1.03 -15.39
C SER A 121 -18.55 1.67 -16.40
N GLN A 122 -18.25 2.95 -16.23
CA GLN A 122 -17.34 3.67 -17.12
C GLN A 122 -15.92 3.15 -17.01
N ILE A 123 -15.44 2.90 -15.79
CA ILE A 123 -14.10 2.32 -15.55
C ILE A 123 -14.03 0.92 -16.18
N ALA A 124 -15.01 0.07 -15.87
CA ALA A 124 -15.05 -1.30 -16.38
C ALA A 124 -15.03 -1.33 -17.92
N ARG A 125 -15.88 -0.51 -18.55
CA ARG A 125 -15.97 -0.40 -20.01
C ARG A 125 -14.65 0.05 -20.65
N GLN A 126 -13.98 1.07 -20.08
CA GLN A 126 -12.73 1.60 -20.61
C GLN A 126 -11.57 0.61 -20.44
N CYS A 127 -11.67 -0.28 -19.45
CA CYS A 127 -10.63 -1.27 -19.18
C CYS A 127 -10.99 -2.68 -19.68
N PHE A 128 -12.02 -2.82 -20.50
CA PHE A 128 -12.46 -4.09 -21.08
C PHE A 128 -12.81 -5.16 -20.02
N LEU A 129 -13.34 -4.72 -18.88
CA LEU A 129 -13.78 -5.59 -17.79
C LEU A 129 -15.30 -5.52 -17.61
N SER A 130 -15.90 -6.59 -17.07
CA SER A 130 -17.23 -6.47 -16.47
C SER A 130 -17.14 -5.79 -15.11
N GLU A 131 -18.22 -5.14 -14.65
CA GLU A 131 -18.23 -4.51 -13.32
C GLU A 131 -17.92 -5.51 -12.20
N THR A 132 -18.39 -6.74 -12.33
CA THR A 132 -18.14 -7.82 -11.38
C THR A 132 -16.64 -8.16 -11.33
N LYS A 133 -16.01 -8.35 -12.50
CA LYS A 133 -14.57 -8.57 -12.59
C LYS A 133 -13.78 -7.38 -12.04
N LEU A 134 -14.19 -6.14 -12.34
CA LEU A 134 -13.56 -4.94 -11.78
C LEU A 134 -13.64 -4.94 -10.24
N LYS A 135 -14.82 -5.12 -9.65
CA LYS A 135 -15.00 -5.10 -8.19
C LYS A 135 -14.19 -6.17 -7.48
N HIS A 136 -14.34 -7.42 -7.92
CA HIS A 136 -13.65 -8.55 -7.29
C HIS A 136 -12.14 -8.55 -7.56
N GLY A 137 -11.76 -8.33 -8.81
CA GLY A 137 -10.37 -8.29 -9.23
C GLY A 137 -9.61 -7.12 -8.60
N PHE A 138 -10.21 -5.92 -8.54
CA PHE A 138 -9.59 -4.77 -7.91
C PHE A 138 -9.33 -5.02 -6.42
N LYS A 139 -10.32 -5.56 -5.69
CA LYS A 139 -10.14 -5.95 -4.30
C LYS A 139 -9.10 -7.06 -4.13
N ALA A 140 -9.03 -8.01 -5.06
CA ALA A 140 -8.06 -9.09 -5.02
C ALA A 140 -6.63 -8.61 -5.30
N CYS A 141 -6.45 -7.71 -6.31
CA CYS A 141 -5.12 -7.19 -6.70
C CYS A 141 -4.61 -6.09 -5.77
N PHE A 142 -5.51 -5.21 -5.28
CA PHE A 142 -5.12 -4.00 -4.55
C PHE A 142 -5.57 -3.99 -3.08
N ASN A 143 -6.22 -5.06 -2.63
CA ASN A 143 -6.72 -5.28 -1.27
C ASN A 143 -7.66 -4.19 -0.72
N CYS A 144 -8.22 -3.39 -1.60
CA CYS A 144 -9.22 -2.37 -1.28
C CYS A 144 -10.27 -2.31 -2.38
N THR A 145 -11.44 -1.75 -2.07
CA THR A 145 -12.44 -1.49 -3.12
C THR A 145 -12.02 -0.29 -3.98
N VAL A 146 -12.60 -0.17 -5.17
CA VAL A 146 -12.40 1.01 -6.02
C VAL A 146 -12.77 2.30 -5.27
N TYR A 147 -13.84 2.27 -4.48
CA TYR A 147 -14.27 3.41 -3.68
C TYR A 147 -13.26 3.79 -2.61
N ASP A 148 -12.78 2.80 -1.83
CA ASP A 148 -11.79 3.04 -0.78
C ASP A 148 -10.50 3.62 -1.36
N TYR A 149 -10.08 3.13 -2.53
CA TYR A 149 -8.91 3.64 -3.25
C TYR A 149 -9.06 5.11 -3.65
N ILE A 150 -10.25 5.51 -4.18
CA ILE A 150 -10.55 6.91 -4.51
C ILE A 150 -10.53 7.78 -3.24
N VAL A 151 -11.14 7.31 -2.16
CA VAL A 151 -11.13 8.03 -0.87
C VAL A 151 -9.70 8.20 -0.36
N GLU A 152 -8.87 7.16 -0.44
CA GLU A 152 -7.47 7.22 -0.03
C GLU A 152 -6.69 8.28 -0.81
N LYS A 153 -6.82 8.31 -2.14
CA LYS A 153 -6.18 9.32 -2.99
C LYS A 153 -6.60 10.75 -2.65
N ARG A 154 -7.89 10.95 -2.38
CA ARG A 154 -8.43 12.24 -1.94
C ARG A 154 -7.85 12.67 -0.59
N MET A 155 -7.75 11.75 0.36
CA MET A 155 -7.17 12.01 1.68
C MET A 155 -5.67 12.30 1.60
N GLU A 156 -4.91 11.60 0.75
CA GLU A 156 -3.50 11.88 0.50
C GLU A 156 -3.29 13.31 -0.06
N LEU A 157 -4.14 13.73 -0.99
CA LEU A 157 -4.09 15.09 -1.54
C LEU A 157 -4.47 16.12 -0.48
N ALA A 158 -5.53 15.86 0.30
CA ALA A 158 -5.97 16.73 1.38
C ALA A 158 -4.87 16.97 2.42
N TYR A 159 -4.22 15.90 2.85
CA TYR A 159 -3.11 15.97 3.80
C TYR A 159 -1.98 16.89 3.28
N ARG A 160 -1.58 16.70 2.03
CA ARG A 160 -0.54 17.54 1.38
C ARG A 160 -0.94 19.01 1.26
N LEU A 161 -2.22 19.30 1.02
CA LEU A 161 -2.72 20.68 0.92
C LEU A 161 -2.77 21.36 2.28
N LEU A 162 -3.21 20.64 3.33
CA LEU A 162 -3.27 21.15 4.70
C LEU A 162 -1.88 21.42 5.27
N GLN A 163 -0.91 20.53 5.04
CA GLN A 163 0.47 20.74 5.48
C GLN A 163 1.11 22.05 4.94
N LYS A 164 0.64 22.54 3.80
CA LYS A 164 1.11 23.83 3.26
C LYS A 164 0.63 25.05 4.05
N GLY A 165 -0.36 24.89 4.94
CA GLY A 165 -0.88 25.95 5.79
C GLY A 165 -1.61 27.10 5.06
N ARG A 166 -1.85 26.96 3.74
CA ARG A 166 -2.38 28.03 2.89
C ARG A 166 -3.90 27.99 2.69
N TYR A 167 -4.54 26.89 3.02
CA TYR A 167 -5.93 26.63 2.70
C TYR A 167 -6.75 26.36 3.97
N LYS A 168 -7.96 26.89 4.00
CA LYS A 168 -8.93 26.54 5.07
C LYS A 168 -9.43 25.11 4.88
N VAL A 169 -9.75 24.44 5.97
CA VAL A 169 -10.27 23.05 5.96
C VAL A 169 -11.45 22.88 5.01
N LYS A 170 -12.37 23.85 4.97
CA LYS A 170 -13.54 23.86 4.07
C LYS A 170 -13.12 23.88 2.59
N ASP A 171 -12.12 24.69 2.26
CA ASP A 171 -11.66 24.83 0.87
C ASP A 171 -10.97 23.54 0.42
N VAL A 172 -10.14 22.93 1.30
CA VAL A 172 -9.51 21.65 1.02
C VAL A 172 -10.55 20.55 0.82
N ALA A 173 -11.60 20.49 1.66
CA ALA A 173 -12.67 19.52 1.50
C ALA A 173 -13.28 19.61 0.09
N TRP A 174 -13.57 20.83 -0.35
CA TRP A 174 -14.12 21.06 -1.68
C TRP A 174 -13.15 20.70 -2.81
N MET A 175 -11.88 21.09 -2.69
CA MET A 175 -10.82 20.79 -3.66
C MET A 175 -10.59 19.29 -3.86
N VAL A 176 -10.80 18.49 -2.81
CA VAL A 176 -10.66 17.03 -2.90
C VAL A 176 -11.98 16.30 -3.19
N GLY A 177 -13.03 17.05 -3.57
CA GLY A 177 -14.28 16.51 -4.09
C GLY A 177 -15.30 16.10 -3.01
N TYR A 178 -15.25 16.72 -1.82
CA TYR A 178 -16.28 16.58 -0.80
C TYR A 178 -17.22 17.77 -0.82
N SER A 179 -18.50 17.52 -1.03
CA SER A 179 -19.57 18.54 -0.93
C SER A 179 -19.92 18.87 0.53
N ASN A 180 -19.67 17.96 1.46
CA ASN A 180 -19.93 18.11 2.89
C ASN A 180 -18.63 18.05 3.70
N THR A 181 -18.33 19.18 4.38
CA THR A 181 -17.11 19.30 5.19
C THR A 181 -17.10 18.35 6.40
N SER A 182 -18.26 18.04 6.99
CA SER A 182 -18.33 17.10 8.13
C SER A 182 -17.94 15.69 7.71
N HIS A 183 -18.43 15.21 6.57
CA HIS A 183 -18.02 13.91 6.02
C HIS A 183 -16.53 13.88 5.67
N PHE A 184 -15.98 14.99 5.20
CA PHE A 184 -14.54 15.11 4.97
C PHE A 184 -13.74 14.99 6.26
N ILE A 185 -14.12 15.73 7.32
CA ILE A 185 -13.43 15.70 8.63
C ILE A 185 -13.47 14.30 9.22
N GLU A 186 -14.62 13.62 9.14
CA GLU A 186 -14.77 12.24 9.62
C GLU A 186 -13.86 11.26 8.86
N ALA A 187 -13.86 11.31 7.52
CA ALA A 187 -13.01 10.49 6.68
C ALA A 187 -11.53 10.74 6.94
N PHE A 188 -11.14 12.01 7.11
CA PHE A 188 -9.77 12.41 7.41
C PHE A 188 -9.32 11.90 8.79
N ARG A 189 -10.14 12.10 9.83
CA ARG A 189 -9.87 11.59 11.17
C ARG A 189 -9.75 10.06 11.19
N LYS A 190 -10.64 9.37 10.47
CA LYS A 190 -10.58 7.90 10.35
C LYS A 190 -9.26 7.44 9.73
N ARG A 191 -8.70 8.21 8.79
CA ARG A 191 -7.47 7.85 8.08
C ARG A 191 -6.20 8.21 8.84
N TYR A 192 -6.15 9.37 9.50
CA TYR A 192 -4.93 9.93 10.10
C TYR A 192 -4.96 10.00 11.63
N GLY A 193 -6.09 9.70 12.25
CA GLY A 193 -6.24 9.74 13.72
C GLY A 193 -6.43 11.14 14.30
N VAL A 194 -6.21 12.19 13.49
CA VAL A 194 -6.32 13.60 13.87
C VAL A 194 -7.30 14.32 12.94
N THR A 195 -7.86 15.44 13.39
CA THR A 195 -8.73 16.26 12.54
C THR A 195 -7.91 17.16 11.59
N PRO A 196 -8.47 17.59 10.43
CA PRO A 196 -7.78 18.49 9.51
C PRO A 196 -7.35 19.82 10.12
N GLY A 197 -8.01 20.26 11.20
CA GLY A 197 -7.69 21.51 11.88
C GLY A 197 -6.57 21.40 12.92
N GLU A 198 -6.13 20.18 13.21
CA GLU A 198 -5.02 19.89 14.14
C GLU A 198 -3.68 19.69 13.41
N LEU A 199 -3.68 19.77 12.09
CA LEU A 199 -2.48 19.73 11.25
C LEU A 199 -1.88 21.12 11.08
#